data_b7e9f90cca00cf63ffa2c952e70f38e4
#
_entry.id   b7e9f90cca00cf63ffa2c952e70f38e4
#
_cell.length_a   1.000
_cell.length_b   1.000
_cell.length_c   1.000
_cell.angle_alpha   90.00
_cell.angle_beta   90.00
_cell.angle_gamma   90.00
#
_symmetry.space_group_name_H-M   'P 1'
#
loop_
_entity.id
_entity.type
_entity.pdbx_description
1 polymer ?
#
loop_
_entity_poly.entity_id
_entity_poly.type
_entity_poly.pdbx_seq_one_letter_code
_entity_poly.pdbx_strand_id
1 'polypeptide(L)'
;MKKNIYAILLAFVASFALMSCSDDDPSSESIFPTTSPKRDAFDKWLLENYTFPYNVEMKYKMEDIESDMKYHLVPADSAKTAKLSIIMKYLWFDAYNEVIGPDFIKENMPRTIHFIGSPAYNSEGTMVLGTAEGGLKITLYMVNSLDDKTLKDYDTMNKYYFHTLHHEFTHILNQKIPYDQSFKLITESGYVSGDWYTIADKTAHQAGFVTPYAMVEPLEDFAEMLSSYVTMSQSEWNAILADAGTTGATYISAKLDIVRNYMQESWNVDIDQLRAAVLRRANTLNAVDLKHLN
;
A
#
# COMPACT_ATOMS: atom_id res chain seq x y z
N MET A 1 -59.32 43.17 18.53
CA MET A 1 -58.09 43.54 17.78
C MET A 1 -56.92 42.53 17.94
N LYS A 2 -56.53 42.06 19.12
CA LYS A 2 -55.40 41.12 19.29
C LYS A 2 -55.58 39.76 18.57
N LYS A 3 -56.80 39.17 18.56
CA LYS A 3 -57.07 37.89 17.90
C LYS A 3 -56.84 37.91 16.37
N ASN A 4 -57.11 39.05 15.72
CA ASN A 4 -56.95 39.19 14.27
C ASN A 4 -55.48 39.35 13.87
N ILE A 5 -54.64 39.91 14.76
CA ILE A 5 -53.19 40.06 14.53
C ILE A 5 -52.51 38.69 14.54
N TYR A 6 -52.88 37.77 15.44
CA TYR A 6 -52.36 36.44 15.50
C TYR A 6 -52.76 35.57 14.28
N ALA A 7 -54.00 35.76 13.78
CA ALA A 7 -54.44 35.08 12.57
C ALA A 7 -53.69 35.55 11.31
N ILE A 8 -53.38 36.83 11.21
CA ILE A 8 -52.58 37.41 10.10
C ILE A 8 -51.12 36.95 10.19
N LEU A 9 -50.55 36.92 11.41
CA LEU A 9 -49.19 36.41 11.63
C LEU A 9 -49.07 34.90 11.29
N LEU A 10 -50.09 34.11 11.67
CA LEU A 10 -50.11 32.67 11.35
C LEU A 10 -50.26 32.42 9.85
N ALA A 11 -51.07 33.21 9.15
CA ALA A 11 -51.23 33.13 7.70
C ALA A 11 -49.94 33.55 6.97
N PHE A 12 -49.21 34.53 7.51
CA PHE A 12 -47.93 34.98 6.93
C PHE A 12 -46.82 33.94 7.13
N VAL A 13 -46.75 33.27 8.28
CA VAL A 13 -45.79 32.18 8.52
C VAL A 13 -46.14 30.94 7.69
N ALA A 14 -47.44 30.62 7.52
CA ALA A 14 -47.88 29.51 6.67
C ALA A 14 -47.58 29.73 5.18
N SER A 15 -47.60 30.97 4.70
CA SER A 15 -47.25 31.29 3.30
C SER A 15 -45.75 31.17 3.00
N PHE A 16 -44.88 31.39 3.98
CA PHE A 16 -43.42 31.13 3.82
C PHE A 16 -43.08 29.64 3.87
N ALA A 17 -43.87 28.84 4.58
CA ALA A 17 -43.63 27.38 4.61
C ALA A 17 -44.00 26.67 3.30
N LEU A 18 -44.75 27.31 2.41
CA LEU A 18 -45.14 26.75 1.11
C LEU A 18 -44.18 27.18 -0.05
N MET A 19 -43.23 28.08 0.21
CA MET A 19 -42.25 28.50 -0.79
C MET A 19 -40.91 27.77 -0.71
N SER A 20 -40.77 26.79 0.19
CA SER A 20 -39.56 26.02 0.38
C SER A 20 -39.71 24.63 -0.22
N CYS A 21 -39.88 24.52 -1.50
CA CYS A 21 -39.53 23.39 -2.37
C CYS A 21 -39.97 23.75 -3.78
N SER A 22 -39.20 24.53 -4.50
CA SER A 22 -39.09 24.28 -5.93
C SER A 22 -38.17 23.09 -6.03
N ASP A 23 -38.73 21.90 -6.09
CA ASP A 23 -38.02 20.76 -6.61
C ASP A 23 -37.69 21.12 -8.07
N ASP A 24 -36.50 21.63 -8.28
CA ASP A 24 -35.91 21.49 -9.59
C ASP A 24 -35.77 19.98 -9.78
N ASP A 25 -36.65 19.40 -10.57
CA ASP A 25 -36.55 17.99 -10.95
C ASP A 25 -35.11 17.75 -11.41
N PRO A 26 -34.42 16.74 -10.87
CA PRO A 26 -33.06 16.43 -11.31
C PRO A 26 -33.07 16.31 -12.83
N SER A 27 -32.10 16.96 -13.49
CA SER A 27 -31.98 16.86 -14.94
C SER A 27 -32.11 15.39 -15.36
N SER A 28 -32.94 15.10 -16.36
CA SER A 28 -33.06 13.76 -16.93
C SER A 28 -31.76 13.30 -17.59
N GLU A 29 -30.85 14.22 -17.83
CA GLU A 29 -29.52 13.91 -18.33
C GLU A 29 -28.56 13.69 -17.16
N SER A 30 -28.01 12.49 -17.07
CA SER A 30 -26.96 12.16 -16.11
C SER A 30 -25.72 12.98 -16.38
N ILE A 31 -25.18 13.68 -15.36
CA ILE A 31 -23.85 14.30 -15.44
C ILE A 31 -22.73 13.25 -15.52
N PHE A 32 -23.02 12.00 -15.21
CA PHE A 32 -22.07 10.90 -15.36
C PHE A 32 -22.17 10.28 -16.74
N PRO A 33 -21.04 9.92 -17.37
CA PRO A 33 -21.05 9.22 -18.65
C PRO A 33 -21.87 7.94 -18.57
N THR A 34 -22.86 7.77 -19.43
CA THR A 34 -23.68 6.54 -19.52
C THR A 34 -23.02 5.45 -20.36
N THR A 35 -21.92 5.78 -21.05
CA THR A 35 -21.15 4.85 -21.85
C THR A 35 -19.90 4.41 -21.10
N SER A 36 -19.59 3.12 -21.16
CA SER A 36 -18.32 2.60 -20.65
C SER A 36 -17.15 3.28 -21.36
N PRO A 37 -16.10 3.70 -20.62
CA PRO A 37 -14.92 4.27 -21.24
C PRO A 37 -14.29 3.32 -22.25
N LYS A 38 -13.71 3.85 -23.31
CA LYS A 38 -12.92 3.03 -24.24
C LYS A 38 -11.73 2.43 -23.50
N ARG A 39 -11.64 1.10 -23.55
CA ARG A 39 -10.56 0.33 -22.92
C ARG A 39 -9.68 -0.26 -24.00
N ASP A 40 -8.37 -0.06 -23.88
CA ASP A 40 -7.37 -0.77 -24.67
C ASP A 40 -7.13 -2.20 -24.14
N ALA A 41 -6.16 -2.90 -24.72
CA ALA A 41 -5.84 -4.27 -24.32
C ALA A 41 -5.32 -4.34 -22.87
N PHE A 42 -4.53 -3.35 -22.46
CA PHE A 42 -3.99 -3.29 -21.09
C PHE A 42 -5.07 -2.96 -20.07
N ASP A 43 -5.96 -2.01 -20.34
CA ASP A 43 -7.11 -1.72 -19.47
C ASP A 43 -7.96 -2.98 -19.24
N LYS A 44 -8.21 -3.79 -20.29
CA LYS A 44 -8.96 -5.05 -20.18
C LYS A 44 -8.23 -6.08 -19.36
N TRP A 45 -6.93 -6.23 -19.59
CA TRP A 45 -6.09 -7.15 -18.84
C TRP A 45 -6.08 -6.79 -17.33
N LEU A 46 -6.02 -5.50 -16.98
CA LEU A 46 -6.12 -5.06 -15.58
C LEU A 46 -7.46 -5.43 -14.95
N LEU A 47 -8.57 -5.30 -15.69
CA LEU A 47 -9.88 -5.74 -15.21
C LEU A 47 -9.91 -7.24 -14.93
N GLU A 48 -9.40 -8.06 -15.84
CA GLU A 48 -9.42 -9.51 -15.76
C GLU A 48 -8.49 -10.07 -14.68
N ASN A 49 -7.34 -9.42 -14.46
CA ASN A 49 -6.32 -9.91 -13.55
C ASN A 49 -6.36 -9.30 -12.14
N TYR A 50 -7.03 -8.15 -11.95
CA TYR A 50 -7.07 -7.45 -10.66
C TYR A 50 -8.47 -7.05 -10.23
N THR A 51 -9.24 -6.38 -11.10
CA THR A 51 -10.54 -5.83 -10.67
C THR A 51 -11.56 -6.95 -10.47
N PHE A 52 -11.75 -7.83 -11.43
CA PHE A 52 -12.74 -8.91 -11.32
C PHE A 52 -12.38 -9.97 -10.27
N PRO A 53 -11.11 -10.46 -10.19
CA PRO A 53 -10.77 -11.48 -9.20
C PRO A 53 -10.61 -10.93 -7.78
N TYR A 54 -10.15 -9.68 -7.59
CA TYR A 54 -9.73 -9.16 -6.29
C TYR A 54 -10.41 -7.87 -5.86
N ASN A 55 -11.22 -7.26 -6.74
CA ASN A 55 -11.83 -5.95 -6.50
C ASN A 55 -10.78 -4.84 -6.24
N VAL A 56 -9.63 -4.92 -6.93
CA VAL A 56 -8.53 -3.95 -6.88
C VAL A 56 -8.48 -3.20 -8.20
N GLU A 57 -8.59 -1.88 -8.16
CA GLU A 57 -8.41 -1.03 -9.33
C GLU A 57 -6.95 -0.63 -9.49
N MET A 58 -6.38 -0.88 -10.67
CA MET A 58 -5.01 -0.51 -11.03
C MET A 58 -5.06 0.77 -11.87
N LYS A 59 -4.67 1.92 -11.28
CA LYS A 59 -4.71 3.24 -11.94
C LYS A 59 -3.33 3.66 -12.42
N TYR A 60 -3.19 3.98 -13.69
CA TYR A 60 -1.96 4.52 -14.29
C TYR A 60 -2.22 5.80 -15.10
N LYS A 61 -3.47 6.06 -15.45
CA LYS A 61 -3.92 7.33 -16.04
C LYS A 61 -4.10 8.30 -14.87
N MET A 62 -3.17 9.24 -14.76
CA MET A 62 -3.15 10.18 -13.65
C MET A 62 -4.34 11.16 -13.75
N GLU A 63 -5.11 11.24 -12.69
CA GLU A 63 -6.16 12.24 -12.50
C GLU A 63 -5.68 13.22 -11.43
N ASP A 64 -5.81 14.53 -11.69
CA ASP A 64 -5.28 15.56 -10.79
C ASP A 64 -5.83 15.43 -9.35
N ILE A 65 -7.11 15.09 -9.22
CA ILE A 65 -7.78 14.94 -7.92
C ILE A 65 -7.24 13.78 -7.08
N GLU A 66 -6.59 12.79 -7.70
CA GLU A 66 -6.06 11.62 -7.03
C GLU A 66 -4.55 11.72 -6.74
N SER A 67 -3.93 12.80 -7.16
CA SER A 67 -2.50 13.05 -7.01
C SER A 67 -2.26 13.99 -5.83
N ASP A 68 -1.21 13.72 -5.05
CA ASP A 68 -0.80 14.64 -3.99
C ASP A 68 -0.21 15.92 -4.60
N MET A 69 -0.96 17.00 -4.50
CA MET A 69 -0.65 18.30 -5.12
C MET A 69 0.64 18.95 -4.59
N LYS A 70 1.21 18.45 -3.50
CA LYS A 70 2.50 18.96 -3.00
C LYS A 70 3.70 18.49 -3.84
N TYR A 71 3.52 17.48 -4.70
CA TYR A 71 4.56 16.95 -5.57
C TYR A 71 4.32 17.35 -7.04
N HIS A 72 5.39 17.54 -7.77
CA HIS A 72 5.33 17.71 -9.25
C HIS A 72 5.40 16.31 -9.89
N LEU A 73 4.24 15.72 -10.11
CA LEU A 73 4.10 14.35 -10.60
C LEU A 73 3.83 14.32 -12.11
N VAL A 74 4.24 13.22 -12.75
CA VAL A 74 3.90 12.92 -14.14
C VAL A 74 3.23 11.56 -14.25
N PRO A 75 2.32 11.36 -15.23
CA PRO A 75 1.66 10.07 -15.41
C PRO A 75 2.63 8.95 -15.72
N ALA A 76 2.26 7.73 -15.33
CA ALA A 76 3.05 6.54 -15.61
C ALA A 76 2.94 6.13 -17.10
N ASP A 77 4.05 5.71 -17.68
CA ASP A 77 4.08 5.08 -19.00
C ASP A 77 3.31 3.76 -18.99
N SER A 78 2.37 3.61 -19.92
CA SER A 78 1.47 2.45 -19.94
C SER A 78 2.18 1.12 -20.18
N ALA A 79 3.22 1.10 -21.03
CA ALA A 79 3.96 -0.13 -21.33
C ALA A 79 4.82 -0.57 -20.14
N LYS A 80 5.43 0.38 -19.42
CA LYS A 80 6.18 0.10 -18.19
C LYS A 80 5.25 -0.32 -17.05
N THR A 81 4.10 0.33 -16.94
CA THR A 81 3.07 -0.07 -15.96
C THR A 81 2.56 -1.47 -16.23
N ALA A 82 2.34 -1.85 -17.48
CA ALA A 82 1.92 -3.20 -17.85
C ALA A 82 2.93 -4.25 -17.37
N LYS A 83 4.22 -4.03 -17.62
CA LYS A 83 5.29 -4.93 -17.16
C LYS A 83 5.35 -5.00 -15.63
N LEU A 84 5.27 -3.86 -14.94
CA LEU A 84 5.26 -3.82 -13.48
C LEU A 84 4.03 -4.56 -12.93
N SER A 85 2.86 -4.36 -13.54
CA SER A 85 1.63 -5.05 -13.11
C SER A 85 1.74 -6.57 -13.26
N ILE A 86 2.33 -7.09 -14.35
CA ILE A 86 2.60 -8.52 -14.51
C ILE A 86 3.47 -9.04 -13.38
N ILE A 87 4.56 -8.32 -13.04
CA ILE A 87 5.48 -8.72 -11.97
C ILE A 87 4.78 -8.63 -10.60
N MET A 88 3.98 -7.61 -10.35
CA MET A 88 3.22 -7.47 -9.09
C MET A 88 2.25 -8.62 -8.89
N LYS A 89 1.53 -9.02 -9.96
CA LYS A 89 0.68 -10.21 -9.89
C LYS A 89 1.50 -11.42 -9.50
N TYR A 90 2.59 -11.66 -10.20
CA TYR A 90 3.44 -12.83 -10.00
C TYR A 90 4.12 -12.88 -8.62
N LEU A 91 4.76 -11.79 -8.17
CA LEU A 91 5.56 -11.78 -6.94
C LEU A 91 4.74 -11.54 -5.67
N TRP A 92 3.62 -10.82 -5.77
CA TRP A 92 2.86 -10.40 -4.61
C TRP A 92 1.50 -11.08 -4.51
N PHE A 93 0.58 -10.86 -5.46
CA PHE A 93 -0.76 -11.45 -5.42
C PHE A 93 -0.73 -12.98 -5.44
N ASP A 94 -0.01 -13.56 -6.38
CA ASP A 94 0.06 -15.01 -6.53
C ASP A 94 0.84 -15.69 -5.39
N ALA A 95 1.74 -14.98 -4.70
CA ALA A 95 2.40 -15.51 -3.51
C ALA A 95 1.42 -15.65 -2.33
N TYR A 96 0.60 -14.64 -2.07
CA TYR A 96 -0.45 -14.75 -1.05
C TYR A 96 -1.53 -15.77 -1.45
N ASN A 97 -1.97 -15.78 -2.71
CA ASN A 97 -2.95 -16.75 -3.19
C ASN A 97 -2.50 -18.20 -2.98
N GLU A 98 -1.21 -18.47 -3.16
CA GLU A 98 -0.64 -19.79 -2.97
C GLU A 98 -0.67 -20.23 -1.50
N VAL A 99 -0.40 -19.31 -0.58
CA VAL A 99 -0.26 -19.61 0.85
C VAL A 99 -1.59 -19.66 1.57
N ILE A 100 -2.51 -18.74 1.22
CA ILE A 100 -3.76 -18.58 1.98
C ILE A 100 -5.02 -18.60 1.11
N GLY A 101 -4.88 -18.47 -0.20
CA GLY A 101 -6.00 -18.43 -1.14
C GLY A 101 -6.49 -17.01 -1.48
N PRO A 102 -7.34 -16.92 -2.52
CA PRO A 102 -7.72 -15.64 -3.10
C PRO A 102 -8.67 -14.79 -2.24
N ASP A 103 -9.39 -15.39 -1.32
CA ASP A 103 -10.38 -14.66 -0.50
C ASP A 103 -9.68 -13.69 0.46
N PHE A 104 -8.53 -14.05 1.00
CA PHE A 104 -7.72 -13.14 1.82
C PHE A 104 -7.34 -11.86 1.06
N ILE A 105 -6.91 -12.00 -0.19
CA ILE A 105 -6.57 -10.87 -1.06
C ILE A 105 -7.82 -9.99 -1.31
N LYS A 106 -8.96 -10.59 -1.67
CA LYS A 106 -10.22 -9.88 -1.92
C LYS A 106 -10.67 -9.04 -0.74
N GLU A 107 -10.50 -9.57 0.46
CA GLU A 107 -10.98 -8.93 1.69
C GLU A 107 -10.04 -7.85 2.19
N ASN A 108 -8.74 -8.01 1.97
CA ASN A 108 -7.73 -7.25 2.68
C ASN A 108 -6.89 -6.31 1.81
N MET A 109 -6.72 -6.58 0.51
CA MET A 109 -5.95 -5.69 -0.38
C MET A 109 -6.56 -4.28 -0.46
N PRO A 110 -5.74 -3.25 -0.72
CA PRO A 110 -6.23 -1.91 -1.00
C PRO A 110 -7.16 -1.94 -2.22
N ARG A 111 -8.14 -1.03 -2.25
CA ARG A 111 -9.08 -0.95 -3.38
C ARG A 111 -8.46 -0.34 -4.62
N THR A 112 -7.41 0.44 -4.45
CA THR A 112 -6.71 1.11 -5.56
C THR A 112 -5.20 0.98 -5.40
N ILE A 113 -4.53 0.65 -6.51
CA ILE A 113 -3.08 0.80 -6.66
C ILE A 113 -2.85 1.82 -7.76
N HIS A 114 -2.20 2.94 -7.39
CA HIS A 114 -1.97 4.07 -8.28
C HIS A 114 -0.50 4.15 -8.67
N PHE A 115 -0.25 4.19 -9.97
CA PHE A 115 1.09 4.25 -10.55
C PHE A 115 1.41 5.68 -11.00
N ILE A 116 2.51 6.21 -10.49
CA ILE A 116 3.05 7.53 -10.83
C ILE A 116 4.39 7.36 -11.56
N GLY A 117 4.55 8.11 -12.64
CA GLY A 117 5.73 8.00 -13.51
C GLY A 117 7.00 8.57 -12.90
N SER A 118 6.89 9.71 -12.20
CA SER A 118 8.03 10.42 -11.58
C SER A 118 8.31 9.95 -10.16
N PRO A 119 9.51 10.23 -9.62
CA PRO A 119 9.74 10.16 -8.18
C PRO A 119 8.96 11.27 -7.44
N ALA A 120 8.74 11.07 -6.14
CA ALA A 120 8.30 12.08 -5.19
C ALA A 120 9.38 12.27 -4.12
N TYR A 121 9.56 13.49 -3.66
CA TYR A 121 10.53 13.80 -2.60
C TYR A 121 9.82 14.59 -1.49
N ASN A 122 10.05 14.18 -0.25
CA ASN A 122 9.58 14.94 0.90
C ASN A 122 10.41 16.22 1.14
N SER A 123 10.03 17.01 2.16
CA SER A 123 10.73 18.26 2.53
C SER A 123 12.20 18.07 2.90
N GLU A 124 12.56 16.90 3.41
CA GLU A 124 13.91 16.53 3.81
C GLU A 124 14.76 16.05 2.61
N GLY A 125 14.20 16.00 1.40
CA GLY A 125 14.86 15.50 0.20
C GLY A 125 14.97 13.98 0.14
N THR A 126 14.31 13.25 1.04
CA THR A 126 14.20 11.80 0.99
C THR A 126 13.16 11.39 -0.04
N MET A 127 13.48 10.38 -0.84
CA MET A 127 12.57 9.87 -1.86
C MET A 127 11.47 9.02 -1.23
N VAL A 128 10.23 9.32 -1.57
CA VAL A 128 9.05 8.55 -1.20
C VAL A 128 8.90 7.40 -2.21
N LEU A 129 8.97 6.15 -1.73
CA LEU A 129 8.87 4.96 -2.58
C LEU A 129 7.41 4.56 -2.82
N GLY A 130 6.58 4.73 -1.80
CA GLY A 130 5.12 4.50 -1.85
C GLY A 130 4.43 5.15 -0.68
N THR A 131 3.12 5.17 -0.71
CA THR A 131 2.27 5.65 0.39
C THR A 131 0.99 4.83 0.44
N ALA A 132 0.50 4.54 1.66
CA ALA A 132 -0.85 4.02 1.84
C ALA A 132 -1.77 5.12 2.38
N GLU A 133 -2.83 5.42 1.66
CA GLU A 133 -3.80 6.45 2.03
C GLU A 133 -5.05 5.78 2.63
N GLY A 134 -5.22 5.93 3.95
CA GLY A 134 -6.40 5.46 4.68
C GLY A 134 -6.71 3.96 4.55
N GLY A 135 -5.71 3.14 4.24
CA GLY A 135 -5.89 1.70 4.04
C GLY A 135 -6.62 1.32 2.74
N LEU A 136 -6.94 2.28 1.88
CA LEU A 136 -7.74 2.07 0.67
C LEU A 136 -6.94 2.18 -0.62
N LYS A 137 -5.85 2.95 -0.62
CA LYS A 137 -5.04 3.22 -1.82
C LYS A 137 -3.56 3.08 -1.49
N ILE A 138 -2.81 2.37 -2.34
CA ILE A 138 -1.35 2.41 -2.38
C ILE A 138 -0.92 3.16 -3.63
N THR A 139 -0.04 4.15 -3.48
CA THR A 139 0.58 4.88 -4.59
C THR A 139 2.02 4.43 -4.76
N LEU A 140 2.43 4.07 -5.97
CA LEU A 140 3.78 3.66 -6.34
C LEU A 140 4.39 4.68 -7.29
N TYR A 141 5.59 5.13 -6.99
CA TYR A 141 6.31 6.15 -7.74
C TYR A 141 7.39 5.57 -8.67
N MET A 142 8.00 6.42 -9.52
CA MET A 142 9.16 6.10 -10.36
C MET A 142 8.92 5.09 -11.48
N VAL A 143 7.70 4.80 -11.88
CA VAL A 143 7.41 3.79 -12.92
C VAL A 143 8.14 4.09 -14.23
N ASN A 144 8.30 5.38 -14.59
CA ASN A 144 8.99 5.77 -15.81
C ASN A 144 10.51 5.54 -15.79
N SER A 145 11.08 5.26 -14.63
CA SER A 145 12.49 4.91 -14.48
C SER A 145 12.79 3.43 -14.75
N LEU A 146 11.75 2.60 -14.83
CA LEU A 146 11.90 1.16 -15.08
C LEU A 146 12.38 0.90 -16.52
N ASP A 147 13.32 -0.01 -16.65
CA ASP A 147 13.78 -0.60 -17.92
C ASP A 147 13.75 -2.13 -17.83
N ASP A 148 14.00 -2.80 -18.94
CA ASP A 148 13.94 -4.28 -19.02
C ASP A 148 14.99 -4.98 -18.12
N LYS A 149 16.09 -4.32 -17.81
CA LYS A 149 17.11 -4.85 -16.90
C LYS A 149 16.63 -4.74 -15.46
N THR A 150 16.18 -3.57 -15.06
CA THR A 150 15.63 -3.28 -13.71
C THR A 150 14.45 -4.19 -13.38
N LEU A 151 13.53 -4.37 -14.32
CA LEU A 151 12.33 -5.22 -14.15
C LEU A 151 12.67 -6.71 -13.91
N LYS A 152 13.88 -7.17 -14.27
CA LYS A 152 14.34 -8.54 -14.07
C LYS A 152 15.31 -8.69 -12.90
N ASP A 153 15.70 -7.60 -12.29
CA ASP A 153 16.56 -7.56 -11.11
C ASP A 153 15.70 -7.49 -9.84
N TYR A 154 15.55 -8.64 -9.17
CA TYR A 154 14.71 -8.72 -7.97
C TYR A 154 15.16 -7.77 -6.86
N ASP A 155 16.47 -7.63 -6.62
CA ASP A 155 16.97 -6.79 -5.54
C ASP A 155 16.57 -5.32 -5.76
N THR A 156 16.68 -4.83 -6.99
CA THR A 156 16.21 -3.49 -7.37
C THR A 156 14.69 -3.39 -7.29
N MET A 157 13.95 -4.38 -7.78
CA MET A 157 12.50 -4.39 -7.71
C MET A 157 11.99 -4.49 -6.27
N ASN A 158 12.66 -5.25 -5.42
CA ASN A 158 12.36 -5.32 -4.00
C ASN A 158 12.58 -3.96 -3.33
N LYS A 159 13.74 -3.36 -3.53
CA LYS A 159 14.09 -2.06 -2.96
C LYS A 159 13.08 -0.96 -3.26
N TYR A 160 12.54 -0.89 -4.48
CA TYR A 160 11.68 0.21 -4.92
C TYR A 160 10.18 -0.11 -4.88
N TYR A 161 9.78 -1.40 -4.84
CA TYR A 161 8.38 -1.77 -4.96
C TYR A 161 7.94 -2.84 -3.95
N PHE A 162 8.57 -4.04 -3.93
CA PHE A 162 7.97 -5.15 -3.20
C PHE A 162 8.09 -5.02 -1.70
N HIS A 163 9.22 -4.53 -1.19
CA HIS A 163 9.36 -4.18 0.22
C HIS A 163 8.27 -3.19 0.64
N THR A 164 8.11 -2.08 -0.12
CA THR A 164 7.08 -1.07 0.13
C THR A 164 5.68 -1.66 0.06
N LEU A 165 5.37 -2.52 -0.93
CA LEU A 165 4.04 -3.13 -1.05
C LEU A 165 3.68 -4.00 0.16
N HIS A 166 4.62 -4.81 0.65
CA HIS A 166 4.41 -5.59 1.88
C HIS A 166 4.31 -4.71 3.12
N HIS A 167 5.10 -3.65 3.19
CA HIS A 167 5.09 -2.65 4.26
C HIS A 167 3.72 -1.96 4.36
N GLU A 168 3.26 -1.35 3.29
CA GLU A 168 1.96 -0.65 3.23
C GLU A 168 0.78 -1.60 3.47
N PHE A 169 0.89 -2.83 2.94
CA PHE A 169 -0.13 -3.84 3.19
C PHE A 169 -0.18 -4.24 4.67
N THR A 170 0.95 -4.26 5.36
CA THR A 170 1.00 -4.50 6.80
C THR A 170 0.25 -3.43 7.58
N HIS A 171 0.39 -2.15 7.21
CA HIS A 171 -0.39 -1.08 7.80
C HIS A 171 -1.90 -1.28 7.62
N ILE A 172 -2.32 -1.73 6.43
CA ILE A 172 -3.74 -2.03 6.16
C ILE A 172 -4.25 -3.15 7.07
N LEU A 173 -3.46 -4.20 7.27
CA LEU A 173 -3.81 -5.29 8.19
C LEU A 173 -3.89 -4.79 9.65
N ASN A 174 -2.92 -3.99 10.09
CA ASN A 174 -2.87 -3.44 11.45
C ASN A 174 -4.02 -2.46 11.76
N GLN A 175 -4.55 -1.76 10.75
CA GLN A 175 -5.73 -0.91 10.90
C GLN A 175 -7.01 -1.72 11.14
N LYS A 176 -7.09 -2.95 10.61
CA LYS A 176 -8.24 -3.84 10.79
C LYS A 176 -8.16 -4.61 12.09
N ILE A 177 -7.01 -5.20 12.39
CA ILE A 177 -6.74 -5.94 13.62
C ILE A 177 -5.41 -5.42 14.18
N PRO A 178 -5.40 -4.70 15.29
CA PRO A 178 -4.16 -4.21 15.91
C PRO A 178 -3.28 -5.37 16.39
N TYR A 179 -1.96 -5.22 16.24
CA TYR A 179 -0.97 -6.16 16.77
C TYR A 179 -0.75 -5.99 18.28
N ASP A 180 -0.13 -6.98 18.93
CA ASP A 180 0.17 -6.97 20.36
C ASP A 180 1.13 -5.83 20.74
N GLN A 181 0.70 -4.99 21.66
CA GLN A 181 1.44 -3.81 22.11
C GLN A 181 2.75 -4.17 22.86
N SER A 182 2.97 -5.42 23.23
CA SER A 182 4.27 -5.88 23.77
C SER A 182 5.40 -5.73 22.77
N PHE A 183 5.11 -5.73 21.45
CA PHE A 183 6.10 -5.50 20.41
C PHE A 183 6.92 -4.23 20.61
N LYS A 184 6.25 -3.10 20.84
CA LYS A 184 6.92 -1.81 21.04
C LYS A 184 7.79 -1.74 22.29
N LEU A 185 7.47 -2.55 23.30
CA LEU A 185 8.19 -2.55 24.59
C LEU A 185 9.58 -3.16 24.48
N ILE A 186 9.83 -4.02 23.45
CA ILE A 186 11.12 -4.68 23.27
C ILE A 186 12.24 -3.67 23.05
N THR A 187 11.97 -2.60 22.31
CA THR A 187 12.95 -1.55 21.96
C THR A 187 12.36 -0.14 22.17
N GLU A 188 11.55 0.06 23.21
CA GLU A 188 10.79 1.31 23.46
C GLU A 188 11.67 2.57 23.45
N SER A 189 12.86 2.51 24.03
CA SER A 189 13.79 3.64 24.10
C SER A 189 14.57 3.91 22.80
N GLY A 190 14.39 3.07 21.77
CA GLY A 190 15.13 3.16 20.51
C GLY A 190 14.43 3.96 19.41
N TYR A 191 13.18 4.38 19.60
CA TYR A 191 12.46 5.16 18.60
C TYR A 191 12.93 6.62 18.58
N VAL A 192 13.22 7.16 17.40
CA VAL A 192 13.85 8.46 17.16
C VAL A 192 13.03 9.43 16.31
N SER A 193 11.83 9.00 15.87
CA SER A 193 10.95 9.81 15.00
C SER A 193 11.66 10.29 13.71
N GLY A 194 11.68 11.60 13.47
CA GLY A 194 12.16 12.21 12.24
C GLY A 194 13.66 12.06 11.94
N ASP A 195 14.50 11.67 12.89
CA ASP A 195 15.97 11.65 12.73
C ASP A 195 16.51 10.31 12.19
N TRP A 196 15.64 9.37 11.86
CA TRP A 196 15.99 8.02 11.38
C TRP A 196 16.97 8.00 10.20
N TYR A 197 16.84 8.93 9.26
CA TYR A 197 17.68 9.01 8.05
C TYR A 197 19.15 9.36 8.34
N THR A 198 19.46 9.76 9.55
CA THR A 198 20.85 10.01 10.01
C THR A 198 21.51 8.78 10.61
N ILE A 199 20.75 7.69 10.82
CA ILE A 199 21.20 6.48 11.51
C ILE A 199 21.73 5.48 10.48
N ALA A 200 22.91 4.92 10.75
CA ALA A 200 23.46 3.86 9.91
C ALA A 200 22.77 2.53 10.18
N ASP A 201 22.62 1.69 9.16
CA ASP A 201 21.95 0.36 9.23
C ASP A 201 22.49 -0.47 10.41
N LYS A 202 23.80 -0.58 10.54
CA LYS A 202 24.41 -1.32 11.65
C LYS A 202 24.02 -0.81 13.04
N THR A 203 23.86 0.51 13.19
CA THR A 203 23.42 1.09 14.46
C THR A 203 21.98 0.72 14.76
N ALA A 204 21.10 0.76 13.75
CA ALA A 204 19.71 0.30 13.88
C ALA A 204 19.66 -1.20 14.23
N HIS A 205 20.43 -2.03 13.54
CA HIS A 205 20.48 -3.47 13.79
C HIS A 205 20.92 -3.76 15.24
N GLN A 206 21.98 -3.09 15.74
CA GLN A 206 22.45 -3.24 17.12
C GLN A 206 21.41 -2.80 18.17
N ALA A 207 20.57 -1.83 17.82
CA ALA A 207 19.47 -1.39 18.66
C ALA A 207 18.22 -2.29 18.58
N GLY A 208 18.22 -3.32 17.72
CA GLY A 208 17.12 -4.29 17.57
C GLY A 208 16.07 -3.89 16.54
N PHE A 209 16.46 -3.10 15.53
CA PHE A 209 15.62 -2.72 14.39
C PHE A 209 16.18 -3.28 13.08
N VAL A 210 15.32 -3.69 12.17
CA VAL A 210 15.75 -4.30 10.89
C VAL A 210 16.22 -3.27 9.87
N THR A 211 15.77 -2.01 10.00
CA THR A 211 16.19 -0.87 9.19
C THR A 211 16.25 0.40 10.06
N PRO A 212 16.95 1.46 9.64
CA PRO A 212 16.84 2.77 10.30
C PRO A 212 15.41 3.32 10.27
N TYR A 213 14.64 3.06 9.21
CA TYR A 213 13.25 3.52 9.10
C TYR A 213 12.33 2.87 10.15
N ALA A 214 12.60 1.64 10.55
CA ALA A 214 11.91 1.00 11.67
C ALA A 214 12.01 1.78 12.99
N MET A 215 13.02 2.66 13.14
CA MET A 215 13.19 3.48 14.33
C MET A 215 12.29 4.74 14.36
N VAL A 216 11.49 5.00 13.32
CA VAL A 216 10.55 6.13 13.30
C VAL A 216 9.53 6.01 14.43
N GLU A 217 8.80 4.90 14.45
CA GLU A 217 7.77 4.61 15.43
C GLU A 217 7.37 3.11 15.40
N PRO A 218 6.63 2.63 16.42
CA PRO A 218 6.28 1.21 16.52
C PRO A 218 5.47 0.64 15.35
N LEU A 219 4.65 1.45 14.67
CA LEU A 219 3.87 1.02 13.50
C LEU A 219 4.78 0.74 12.31
N GLU A 220 5.75 1.65 12.07
CA GLU A 220 6.76 1.48 11.02
C GLU A 220 7.66 0.28 11.30
N ASP A 221 8.08 0.11 12.56
CA ASP A 221 8.91 -1.03 12.98
C ASP A 221 8.22 -2.38 12.72
N PHE A 222 6.93 -2.47 13.01
CA PHE A 222 6.16 -3.69 12.75
C PHE A 222 6.05 -3.97 11.23
N ALA A 223 5.78 -2.95 10.44
CA ALA A 223 5.67 -3.06 8.99
C ALA A 223 7.03 -3.40 8.34
N GLU A 224 8.10 -2.75 8.79
CA GLU A 224 9.48 -3.05 8.36
C GLU A 224 9.90 -4.48 8.72
N MET A 225 9.53 -4.97 9.90
CA MET A 225 9.84 -6.33 10.32
C MET A 225 9.20 -7.37 9.40
N LEU A 226 7.91 -7.23 9.10
CA LEU A 226 7.21 -8.16 8.21
C LEU A 226 7.74 -8.06 6.79
N SER A 227 7.82 -6.85 6.21
CA SER A 227 8.24 -6.64 4.84
C SER A 227 9.68 -7.10 4.60
N SER A 228 10.62 -6.76 5.49
CA SER A 228 12.01 -7.23 5.40
C SER A 228 12.10 -8.74 5.49
N TYR A 229 11.41 -9.35 6.45
CA TYR A 229 11.45 -10.80 6.63
C TYR A 229 10.93 -11.55 5.40
N VAL A 230 9.82 -11.11 4.83
CA VAL A 230 9.16 -11.80 3.71
C VAL A 230 9.93 -11.63 2.40
N THR A 231 10.59 -10.49 2.20
CA THR A 231 11.18 -10.14 0.89
C THR A 231 12.69 -10.35 0.79
N MET A 232 13.41 -10.32 1.91
CA MET A 232 14.86 -10.46 1.90
C MET A 232 15.29 -11.92 1.79
N SER A 233 16.38 -12.18 1.07
CA SER A 233 17.03 -13.49 1.03
C SER A 233 17.51 -13.94 2.41
N GLN A 234 17.81 -15.25 2.55
CA GLN A 234 18.35 -15.76 3.82
C GLN A 234 19.73 -15.15 4.14
N SER A 235 20.54 -14.87 3.11
CA SER A 235 21.86 -14.22 3.30
C SER A 235 21.73 -12.79 3.82
N GLU A 236 20.80 -12.00 3.28
CA GLU A 236 20.54 -10.63 3.75
C GLU A 236 20.00 -10.63 5.17
N TRP A 237 19.04 -11.49 5.47
CA TRP A 237 18.51 -11.65 6.83
C TRP A 237 19.59 -12.04 7.83
N ASN A 238 20.46 -12.99 7.48
CA ASN A 238 21.59 -13.39 8.31
C ASN A 238 22.61 -12.26 8.50
N ALA A 239 22.80 -11.41 7.49
CA ALA A 239 23.69 -10.24 7.59
C ALA A 239 23.13 -9.22 8.62
N ILE A 240 21.83 -8.96 8.61
CA ILE A 240 21.18 -8.11 9.62
C ILE A 240 21.43 -8.66 11.03
N LEU A 241 21.20 -9.96 11.24
CA LEU A 241 21.40 -10.58 12.56
C LEU A 241 22.88 -10.57 12.98
N ALA A 242 23.81 -10.74 12.06
CA ALA A 242 25.25 -10.66 12.33
C ALA A 242 25.66 -9.22 12.72
N ASP A 243 25.19 -8.20 12.01
CA ASP A 243 25.43 -6.79 12.31
C ASP A 243 24.81 -6.36 13.66
N ALA A 244 23.64 -6.93 13.99
CA ALA A 244 22.94 -6.67 15.25
C ALA A 244 23.71 -7.16 16.49
N GLY A 245 24.59 -8.15 16.32
CA GLY A 245 25.27 -8.79 17.45
C GLY A 245 24.28 -9.54 18.36
N THR A 246 24.74 -10.01 19.51
CA THR A 246 23.90 -10.87 20.38
C THR A 246 22.65 -10.15 20.87
N THR A 247 22.77 -8.93 21.36
CA THR A 247 21.65 -8.20 21.98
C THR A 247 20.62 -7.78 20.92
N GLY A 248 21.07 -7.12 19.85
CA GLY A 248 20.17 -6.67 18.78
C GLY A 248 19.48 -7.84 18.09
N ALA A 249 20.20 -8.94 17.81
CA ALA A 249 19.61 -10.14 17.23
C ALA A 249 18.54 -10.80 18.14
N THR A 250 18.72 -10.74 19.47
CA THR A 250 17.70 -11.20 20.42
C THR A 250 16.43 -10.36 20.32
N TYR A 251 16.55 -9.03 20.24
CA TYR A 251 15.41 -8.13 20.09
C TYR A 251 14.70 -8.34 18.74
N ILE A 252 15.45 -8.41 17.63
CA ILE A 252 14.90 -8.68 16.30
C ILE A 252 14.15 -10.00 16.28
N SER A 253 14.71 -11.07 16.87
CA SER A 253 14.06 -12.38 16.93
C SER A 253 12.78 -12.35 17.76
N ALA A 254 12.78 -11.69 18.91
CA ALA A 254 11.58 -11.57 19.75
C ALA A 254 10.46 -10.79 19.04
N LYS A 255 10.80 -9.71 18.32
CA LYS A 255 9.85 -8.97 17.49
C LYS A 255 9.29 -9.82 16.35
N LEU A 256 10.15 -10.58 15.66
CA LEU A 256 9.71 -11.46 14.58
C LEU A 256 8.75 -12.56 15.07
N ASP A 257 8.95 -13.07 16.27
CA ASP A 257 8.02 -14.06 16.86
C ASP A 257 6.63 -13.46 17.11
N ILE A 258 6.55 -12.19 17.56
CA ILE A 258 5.26 -11.48 17.69
C ILE A 258 4.61 -11.29 16.32
N VAL A 259 5.38 -10.91 15.29
CA VAL A 259 4.87 -10.77 13.92
C VAL A 259 4.35 -12.11 13.38
N ARG A 260 5.06 -13.22 13.61
CA ARG A 260 4.60 -14.56 13.22
C ARG A 260 3.27 -14.91 13.88
N ASN A 261 3.19 -14.74 15.19
CA ASN A 261 1.99 -15.04 15.94
C ASN A 261 0.81 -14.18 15.45
N TYR A 262 1.02 -12.88 15.26
CA TYR A 262 0.00 -12.00 14.74
C TYR A 262 -0.50 -12.42 13.35
N MET A 263 0.40 -12.72 12.43
CA MET A 263 0.01 -13.13 11.07
C MET A 263 -0.69 -14.49 11.09
N GLN A 264 -0.25 -15.41 11.93
CA GLN A 264 -0.88 -16.73 12.06
C GLN A 264 -2.25 -16.66 12.74
N GLU A 265 -2.35 -15.97 13.89
CA GLU A 265 -3.56 -15.99 14.72
C GLU A 265 -4.65 -15.07 14.19
N SER A 266 -4.27 -13.87 13.70
CA SER A 266 -5.23 -12.87 13.21
C SER A 266 -5.63 -13.10 11.75
N TRP A 267 -4.74 -13.66 10.94
CA TRP A 267 -4.89 -13.71 9.48
C TRP A 267 -4.78 -15.12 8.89
N ASN A 268 -4.42 -16.10 9.68
CA ASN A 268 -4.12 -17.47 9.23
C ASN A 268 -3.03 -17.52 8.14
N VAL A 269 -2.07 -16.60 8.21
CA VAL A 269 -0.93 -16.51 7.28
C VAL A 269 0.32 -17.02 7.96
N ASP A 270 0.89 -18.11 7.45
CA ASP A 270 2.23 -18.57 7.79
C ASP A 270 3.26 -17.73 7.02
N ILE A 271 3.96 -16.83 7.72
CA ILE A 271 4.92 -15.91 7.07
C ILE A 271 6.18 -16.61 6.57
N ASP A 272 6.52 -17.78 7.10
CA ASP A 272 7.66 -18.57 6.61
C ASP A 272 7.30 -19.22 5.26
N GLN A 273 6.07 -19.71 5.09
CA GLN A 273 5.56 -20.17 3.80
C GLN A 273 5.43 -19.01 2.81
N LEU A 274 4.94 -17.85 3.26
CA LEU A 274 4.86 -16.66 2.41
C LEU A 274 6.24 -16.23 1.91
N ARG A 275 7.23 -16.15 2.81
CA ARG A 275 8.63 -15.89 2.45
C ARG A 275 9.14 -16.90 1.41
N ALA A 276 8.90 -18.17 1.63
CA ALA A 276 9.33 -19.23 0.70
C ALA A 276 8.68 -19.06 -0.68
N ALA A 277 7.40 -18.71 -0.74
CA ALA A 277 6.68 -18.44 -1.99
C ALA A 277 7.22 -17.21 -2.71
N VAL A 278 7.45 -16.09 -2.01
CA VAL A 278 8.01 -14.85 -2.56
C VAL A 278 9.42 -15.10 -3.11
N LEU A 279 10.32 -15.68 -2.33
CA LEU A 279 11.73 -15.89 -2.74
C LEU A 279 11.87 -16.92 -3.88
N ARG A 280 11.04 -17.96 -3.88
CA ARG A 280 11.00 -18.90 -5.00
C ARG A 280 10.61 -18.20 -6.31
N ARG A 281 9.60 -17.33 -6.27
CA ARG A 281 9.15 -16.53 -7.40
C ARG A 281 10.20 -15.49 -7.82
N ALA A 282 10.88 -14.86 -6.86
CA ALA A 282 12.00 -13.96 -7.09
C ALA A 282 13.10 -14.62 -7.91
N ASN A 283 13.47 -15.84 -7.55
CA ASN A 283 14.50 -16.62 -8.25
C ASN A 283 14.13 -16.97 -9.71
N THR A 284 12.85 -16.92 -10.05
CA THR A 284 12.34 -17.23 -11.40
C THR A 284 11.81 -15.99 -12.15
N LEU A 285 12.00 -14.79 -11.60
CA LEU A 285 11.55 -13.53 -12.20
C LEU A 285 12.06 -13.34 -13.63
N ASN A 286 13.27 -13.77 -13.93
CA ASN A 286 13.85 -13.68 -15.26
C ASN A 286 13.09 -14.48 -16.34
N ALA A 287 12.33 -15.50 -15.94
CA ALA A 287 11.53 -16.33 -16.83
C ALA A 287 10.12 -15.77 -17.09
N VAL A 288 9.70 -14.74 -16.39
CA VAL A 288 8.38 -14.13 -16.55
C VAL A 288 8.28 -13.43 -17.90
N ASP A 289 7.23 -13.72 -18.67
CA ASP A 289 6.94 -13.03 -19.91
C ASP A 289 6.39 -11.64 -19.64
N LEU A 290 7.17 -10.62 -19.96
CA LEU A 290 6.81 -9.21 -19.82
C LEU A 290 6.39 -8.56 -21.16
N LYS A 291 6.33 -9.35 -22.24
CA LYS A 291 6.02 -8.83 -23.57
C LYS A 291 4.56 -9.00 -23.96
N HIS A 292 3.91 -10.01 -23.40
CA HIS A 292 2.54 -10.35 -23.75
C HIS A 292 1.64 -10.24 -22.51
N LEU A 293 0.44 -9.70 -22.73
CA LEU A 293 -0.62 -9.66 -21.71
C LEU A 293 -1.38 -11.00 -21.80
N ASN A 294 -0.93 -11.99 -21.04
CA ASN A 294 -1.51 -13.35 -21.00
C ASN A 294 -2.55 -13.47 -19.88
#